data_0d43e8770456bdb5b80242ecdb8cbd3d
#
_entry.id   0d43e8770456bdb5b80242ecdb8cbd3d
#
_cell.length_a   1.000
_cell.length_b   1.000
_cell.length_c   1.000
_cell.angle_alpha   90.00
_cell.angle_beta   90.00
_cell.angle_gamma   90.00
#
_symmetry.space_group_name_H-M   'P 1'
#
loop_
_entity.id
_entity.type
_entity.pdbx_description
1 polymer ?
#
loop_
_entity_poly.entity_id
_entity_poly.type
_entity_poly.pdbx_seq_one_letter_code
_entity_poly.pdbx_strand_id
1 'polypeptide(L)'
;MDILNEIINKPTMPWLAFLKEEFRSALSSYNNSFAPGPDKLIWSHLKIILKDNECLNTIIHIANTCINLGYWPSYFKTSTTVVIPKPDKKSYNSPKLFRPIVLLNTVGKLIKKVIGERLQFNMALNNFIYLSQLGGLKFKSTIDAEVTLIHTI
;
A
#
# COMPACT_ATOMS: atom_id res chain seq x y z
N MET A 1 -32.61 7.23 -7.01
CA MET A 1 -32.02 7.28 -5.66
C MET A 1 -30.57 7.69 -5.83
N ASP A 2 -30.17 8.79 -5.26
CA ASP A 2 -28.89 9.41 -5.58
C ASP A 2 -27.81 8.79 -4.66
N ILE A 3 -27.00 7.89 -5.22
CA ILE A 3 -25.93 7.14 -4.52
C ILE A 3 -24.97 8.10 -3.79
N LEU A 4 -24.75 9.32 -4.34
CA LEU A 4 -23.92 10.33 -3.72
C LEU A 4 -24.51 10.83 -2.39
N ASN A 5 -25.81 11.02 -2.31
CA ASN A 5 -26.47 11.44 -1.07
C ASN A 5 -26.46 10.34 0.00
N GLU A 6 -26.52 9.07 -0.39
CA GLU A 6 -26.35 7.96 0.56
C GLU A 6 -24.91 7.89 1.12
N ILE A 7 -23.89 8.18 0.31
CA ILE A 7 -22.49 8.20 0.75
C ILE A 7 -22.21 9.37 1.69
N ILE A 8 -22.75 10.57 1.37
CA ILE A 8 -22.54 11.80 2.17
C ILE A 8 -23.18 11.69 3.55
N ASN A 9 -24.33 11.02 3.65
CA ASN A 9 -25.07 10.87 4.90
C ASN A 9 -24.65 9.67 5.77
N LYS A 10 -23.69 8.85 5.33
CA LYS A 10 -23.17 7.79 6.19
C LYS A 10 -22.29 8.38 7.30
N PRO A 11 -22.39 7.85 8.53
CA PRO A 11 -21.51 8.29 9.61
C PRO A 11 -20.05 8.08 9.20
N THR A 12 -19.28 9.16 9.17
CA THR A 12 -17.85 9.10 8.89
C THR A 12 -17.15 8.45 10.06
N MET A 13 -16.37 7.40 9.79
CA MET A 13 -15.55 6.78 10.81
C MET A 13 -14.40 7.75 11.17
N PRO A 14 -14.21 8.10 12.47
CA PRO A 14 -13.13 8.98 12.85
C PRO A 14 -11.78 8.33 12.53
N TRP A 15 -10.94 9.06 11.76
CA TRP A 15 -9.61 8.60 11.46
C TRP A 15 -8.66 9.02 12.60
N LEU A 16 -8.28 8.07 13.44
CA LEU A 16 -7.35 8.30 14.53
C LEU A 16 -5.94 8.62 14.01
N ALA A 17 -5.18 9.42 14.76
CA ALA A 17 -3.79 9.69 14.44
C ALA A 17 -2.95 8.39 14.35
N PHE A 18 -1.97 8.39 13.47
CA PHE A 18 -1.07 7.25 13.33
C PHE A 18 -0.15 7.09 14.53
N LEU A 19 0.12 5.83 14.88
CA LEU A 19 1.01 5.44 15.97
C LEU A 19 2.41 5.12 15.42
N LYS A 20 3.44 5.27 16.27
CA LYS A 20 4.81 4.90 15.94
C LYS A 20 4.96 3.41 15.61
N GLU A 21 4.23 2.58 16.32
CA GLU A 21 4.24 1.12 16.18
C GLU A 21 3.77 0.66 14.80
N GLU A 22 2.78 1.35 14.22
CA GLU A 22 2.30 1.06 12.87
C GLU A 22 3.40 1.31 11.82
N PHE A 23 4.11 2.42 11.95
CA PHE A 23 5.22 2.76 11.06
C PHE A 23 6.41 1.81 11.24
N ARG A 24 6.75 1.44 12.46
CA ARG A 24 7.81 0.46 12.75
C ARG A 24 7.46 -0.92 12.20
N SER A 25 6.24 -1.38 12.39
CA SER A 25 5.74 -2.65 11.86
C SER A 25 5.78 -2.65 10.32
N ALA A 26 5.23 -1.62 9.69
CA ALA A 26 5.27 -1.49 8.25
C ALA A 26 6.72 -1.45 7.69
N LEU A 27 7.61 -0.70 8.35
CA LEU A 27 9.01 -0.57 7.96
C LEU A 27 9.76 -1.92 8.05
N SER A 28 9.53 -2.70 9.11
CA SER A 28 10.18 -4.00 9.32
C SER A 28 9.81 -5.01 8.25
N SER A 29 8.60 -4.94 7.70
CA SER A 29 8.09 -5.87 6.70
C SER A 29 8.69 -5.69 5.30
N TYR A 30 9.40 -4.58 5.04
CA TYR A 30 10.06 -4.35 3.75
C TYR A 30 11.42 -5.00 3.68
N ASN A 31 11.69 -5.67 2.55
CA ASN A 31 13.02 -6.19 2.26
C ASN A 31 13.94 -5.03 1.81
N ASN A 32 15.21 -5.07 2.26
CA ASN A 32 16.21 -4.08 1.91
C ASN A 32 16.57 -4.05 0.41
N SER A 33 16.34 -5.17 -0.31
CA SER A 33 16.63 -5.33 -1.73
C SER A 33 15.60 -4.71 -2.67
N PHE A 34 14.46 -4.20 -2.15
CA PHE A 34 13.46 -3.58 -3.01
C PHE A 34 13.96 -2.30 -3.66
N ALA A 35 13.71 -2.16 -4.96
CA ALA A 35 14.14 -1.04 -5.76
C ALA A 35 13.59 0.30 -5.22
N PRO A 36 14.45 1.33 -5.09
CA PRO A 36 14.04 2.68 -4.71
C PRO A 36 13.20 3.34 -5.81
N GLY A 37 12.55 4.45 -5.46
CA GLY A 37 11.90 5.33 -6.41
C GLY A 37 12.85 6.43 -6.93
N PRO A 38 12.28 7.52 -7.49
CA PRO A 38 13.06 8.68 -7.96
C PRO A 38 13.93 9.32 -6.88
N ASP A 39 13.55 9.18 -5.61
CA ASP A 39 14.29 9.66 -4.44
C ASP A 39 15.60 8.92 -4.20
N LYS A 40 15.83 7.79 -4.87
CA LYS A 40 16.99 6.91 -4.70
C LYS A 40 17.21 6.44 -3.26
N LEU A 41 16.23 6.63 -2.38
CA LEU A 41 16.26 6.21 -0.98
C LEU A 41 15.96 4.72 -0.90
N ILE A 42 16.93 3.92 -0.47
CA ILE A 42 16.73 2.47 -0.26
C ILE A 42 16.20 2.19 1.15
N TRP A 43 15.54 1.06 1.33
CA TRP A 43 14.89 0.68 2.60
C TRP A 43 15.86 0.58 3.77
N SER A 44 17.10 0.14 3.54
CA SER A 44 18.12 0.11 4.59
C SER A 44 18.44 1.50 5.13
N HIS A 45 18.53 2.52 4.27
CA HIS A 45 18.74 3.90 4.70
C HIS A 45 17.56 4.40 5.53
N LEU A 46 16.33 4.17 5.05
CA LEU A 46 15.14 4.61 5.77
C LEU A 46 15.01 3.92 7.13
N LYS A 47 15.36 2.63 7.23
CA LYS A 47 15.39 1.88 8.50
C LYS A 47 16.40 2.47 9.50
N ILE A 48 17.53 2.99 9.03
CA ILE A 48 18.52 3.64 9.88
C ILE A 48 18.01 5.01 10.34
N ILE A 49 17.51 5.82 9.40
CA ILE A 49 17.01 7.18 9.68
C ILE A 49 15.85 7.13 10.69
N LEU A 50 14.93 6.18 10.54
CA LEU A 50 13.74 6.06 11.40
C LEU A 50 13.97 5.33 12.73
N LYS A 51 15.22 4.97 13.05
CA LYS A 51 15.60 4.65 14.44
C LYS A 51 15.54 5.90 15.31
N ASP A 52 15.86 7.05 14.75
CA ASP A 52 15.68 8.33 15.41
C ASP A 52 14.18 8.66 15.55
N ASN A 53 13.81 9.04 16.80
CA ASN A 53 12.41 9.30 17.12
C ASN A 53 11.90 10.63 16.53
N GLU A 54 12.76 11.62 16.33
CA GLU A 54 12.36 12.91 15.75
C GLU A 54 12.05 12.74 14.26
N CYS A 55 12.92 12.01 13.54
CA CYS A 55 12.70 11.67 12.15
C CYS A 55 11.41 10.86 11.97
N LEU A 56 11.16 9.88 12.83
CA LEU A 56 9.94 9.08 12.80
C LEU A 56 8.70 9.95 13.08
N ASN A 57 8.73 10.81 14.11
CA ASN A 57 7.63 11.72 14.41
C ASN A 57 7.33 12.67 13.26
N THR A 58 8.36 13.17 12.57
CA THR A 58 8.19 14.03 11.39
C THR A 58 7.42 13.33 10.29
N ILE A 59 7.76 12.07 9.97
CA ILE A 59 7.04 11.30 8.94
C ILE A 59 5.59 11.01 9.37
N ILE A 60 5.37 10.69 10.64
CA ILE A 60 4.02 10.49 11.18
C ILE A 60 3.21 11.77 11.09
N HIS A 61 3.81 12.92 11.42
CA HIS A 61 3.14 14.22 11.30
C HIS A 61 2.75 14.52 9.85
N ILE A 62 3.65 14.29 8.90
CA ILE A 62 3.35 14.44 7.47
C ILE A 62 2.18 13.52 7.06
N ALA A 63 2.20 12.25 7.48
CA ALA A 63 1.14 11.31 7.15
C ALA A 63 -0.22 11.74 7.72
N ASN A 64 -0.27 12.15 8.99
CA ASN A 64 -1.49 12.67 9.62
C ASN A 64 -2.00 13.92 8.92
N THR A 65 -1.11 14.85 8.57
CA THR A 65 -1.46 16.07 7.86
C THR A 65 -2.03 15.76 6.47
N CYS A 66 -1.44 14.81 5.74
CA CYS A 66 -1.96 14.38 4.45
C CYS A 66 -3.40 13.84 4.54
N ILE A 67 -3.69 13.04 5.56
CA ILE A 67 -5.03 12.49 5.78
C ILE A 67 -6.01 13.59 6.19
N ASN A 68 -5.64 14.42 7.16
CA ASN A 68 -6.52 15.48 7.69
C ASN A 68 -6.89 16.53 6.63
N LEU A 69 -5.95 16.85 5.73
CA LEU A 69 -6.18 17.79 4.65
C LEU A 69 -6.78 17.15 3.39
N GLY A 70 -6.86 15.81 3.31
CA GLY A 70 -7.23 15.12 2.08
C GLY A 70 -6.25 15.40 0.92
N TYR A 71 -5.01 15.78 1.24
CA TYR A 71 -4.02 16.21 0.27
C TYR A 71 -2.80 15.29 0.24
N TRP A 72 -2.46 14.79 -0.94
CA TRP A 72 -1.26 13.98 -1.16
C TRP A 72 -0.22 14.81 -1.93
N PRO A 73 0.95 15.11 -1.34
CA PRO A 73 1.97 15.94 -1.96
C PRO A 73 2.42 15.42 -3.33
N SER A 74 2.69 16.34 -4.26
CA SER A 74 3.15 16.00 -5.62
C SER A 74 4.44 15.18 -5.61
N TYR A 75 5.34 15.43 -4.68
CA TYR A 75 6.56 14.66 -4.47
C TYR A 75 6.29 13.15 -4.30
N PHE A 76 5.26 12.77 -3.57
CA PHE A 76 4.89 11.35 -3.39
C PHE A 76 4.13 10.76 -4.59
N LYS A 77 3.66 11.60 -5.53
CA LYS A 77 3.00 11.18 -6.77
C LYS A 77 4.01 10.92 -7.90
N THR A 78 5.24 11.41 -7.77
CA THR A 78 6.30 11.20 -8.76
C THR A 78 6.78 9.76 -8.72
N SER A 79 6.93 9.17 -9.90
CA SER A 79 7.36 7.77 -10.04
C SER A 79 8.29 7.59 -11.23
N THR A 80 9.10 6.53 -11.18
CA THR A 80 9.86 6.02 -12.32
C THR A 80 9.23 4.71 -12.79
N THR A 81 8.93 4.59 -14.07
CA THR A 81 8.44 3.33 -14.64
C THR A 81 9.59 2.56 -15.27
N VAL A 82 9.79 1.33 -14.82
CA VAL A 82 10.73 0.38 -15.39
C VAL A 82 9.95 -0.70 -16.12
N VAL A 83 10.33 -0.98 -17.36
CA VAL A 83 9.66 -2.00 -18.17
C VAL A 83 10.50 -3.28 -18.12
N ILE A 84 9.93 -4.36 -17.59
CA ILE A 84 10.60 -5.66 -17.41
C ILE A 84 9.97 -6.68 -18.34
N PRO A 85 10.76 -7.45 -19.13
CA PRO A 85 10.23 -8.54 -19.94
C PRO A 85 9.63 -9.64 -19.05
N LYS A 86 8.52 -10.23 -19.48
CA LYS A 86 7.94 -11.43 -18.84
C LYS A 86 8.87 -12.61 -19.13
N PRO A 87 9.19 -13.47 -18.15
CA PRO A 87 10.05 -14.61 -18.38
C PRO A 87 9.42 -15.61 -19.37
N ASP A 88 10.25 -16.44 -19.98
CA ASP A 88 9.88 -17.60 -20.78
C ASP A 88 9.00 -17.29 -22.00
N LYS A 89 9.24 -16.13 -22.66
CA LYS A 89 8.57 -15.78 -23.93
C LYS A 89 9.48 -16.03 -25.11
N LYS A 90 8.92 -16.64 -26.18
CA LYS A 90 9.66 -16.98 -27.40
C LYS A 90 10.12 -15.75 -28.20
N SER A 91 9.46 -14.61 -28.05
CA SER A 91 9.82 -13.34 -28.66
C SER A 91 9.32 -12.18 -27.80
N TYR A 92 9.82 -10.97 -28.03
CA TYR A 92 9.43 -9.75 -27.32
C TYR A 92 8.94 -8.65 -28.25
N ASN A 93 8.23 -9.02 -29.29
CA ASN A 93 7.76 -8.12 -30.35
C ASN A 93 6.43 -7.41 -30.01
N SER A 94 5.85 -7.65 -28.83
CA SER A 94 4.58 -7.07 -28.42
C SER A 94 4.69 -6.44 -27.03
N PRO A 95 4.09 -5.26 -26.78
CA PRO A 95 4.03 -4.64 -25.45
C PRO A 95 3.40 -5.53 -24.36
N LYS A 96 2.49 -6.43 -24.74
CA LYS A 96 1.84 -7.41 -23.83
C LYS A 96 2.84 -8.38 -23.17
N LEU A 97 4.05 -8.49 -23.69
CA LEU A 97 5.10 -9.39 -23.22
C LEU A 97 5.98 -8.74 -22.14
N PHE A 98 5.72 -7.48 -21.82
CA PHE A 98 6.41 -6.73 -20.78
C PHE A 98 5.50 -6.43 -19.59
N ARG A 99 6.13 -6.13 -18.44
CA ARG A 99 5.48 -5.66 -17.21
C ARG A 99 6.00 -4.27 -16.89
N PRO A 100 5.18 -3.22 -16.96
CA PRO A 100 5.57 -1.92 -16.41
C PRO A 100 5.53 -2.00 -14.88
N ILE A 101 6.64 -1.70 -14.23
CA ILE A 101 6.75 -1.61 -12.78
C ILE A 101 6.93 -0.14 -12.40
N VAL A 102 6.01 0.37 -11.61
CA VAL A 102 6.03 1.76 -11.15
C VAL A 102 6.73 1.84 -9.80
N LEU A 103 7.82 2.58 -9.75
CA LEU A 103 8.63 2.81 -8.56
C LEU A 103 8.32 4.20 -7.99
N LEU A 104 7.56 4.25 -6.92
CA LEU A 104 7.25 5.45 -6.14
C LEU A 104 8.38 5.76 -5.14
N ASN A 105 8.41 6.98 -4.63
CA ASN A 105 9.31 7.39 -3.55
C ASN A 105 9.13 6.52 -2.31
N THR A 106 10.25 6.17 -1.66
CA THR A 106 10.29 5.17 -0.58
C THR A 106 9.49 5.60 0.65
N VAL A 107 9.56 6.88 1.04
CA VAL A 107 8.75 7.43 2.14
C VAL A 107 7.26 7.37 1.80
N GLY A 108 6.88 7.73 0.57
CA GLY A 108 5.49 7.63 0.10
C GLY A 108 4.96 6.20 0.12
N LYS A 109 5.79 5.21 -0.24
CA LYS A 109 5.44 3.78 -0.12
C LYS A 109 5.18 3.37 1.32
N LEU A 110 6.01 3.85 2.28
CA LEU A 110 5.83 3.55 3.70
C LEU A 110 4.50 4.10 4.23
N ILE A 111 4.23 5.38 4.00
CA ILE A 111 2.98 6.02 4.44
C ILE A 111 1.77 5.30 3.81
N LYS A 112 1.82 5.03 2.50
CA LYS A 112 0.76 4.31 1.78
C LYS A 112 0.50 2.91 2.38
N LYS A 113 1.56 2.21 2.80
CA LYS A 113 1.42 0.89 3.42
C LYS A 113 0.70 0.97 4.76
N VAL A 114 1.09 1.91 5.62
CA VAL A 114 0.43 2.09 6.93
C VAL A 114 -1.06 2.43 6.75
N ILE A 115 -1.38 3.34 5.81
CA ILE A 115 -2.77 3.66 5.46
C ILE A 115 -3.53 2.40 4.99
N GLY A 116 -2.93 1.63 4.09
CA GLY A 116 -3.54 0.43 3.53
C GLY A 116 -3.78 -0.66 4.57
N GLU A 117 -2.84 -0.89 5.49
CA GLU A 117 -3.00 -1.86 6.58
C GLU A 117 -4.11 -1.46 7.54
N ARG A 118 -4.18 -0.18 7.91
CA ARG A 118 -5.25 0.35 8.75
C ARG A 118 -6.62 0.27 8.06
N LEU A 119 -6.67 0.60 6.76
CA LEU A 119 -7.89 0.50 5.99
C LEU A 119 -8.40 -0.94 5.91
N GLN A 120 -7.52 -1.91 5.61
CA GLN A 120 -7.88 -3.32 5.58
C GLN A 120 -8.39 -3.82 6.94
N PHE A 121 -7.76 -3.40 8.04
CA PHE A 121 -8.19 -3.73 9.38
C PHE A 121 -9.60 -3.20 9.68
N ASN A 122 -9.85 -1.93 9.37
CA ASN A 122 -11.16 -1.32 9.58
C ASN A 122 -12.24 -1.94 8.70
N MET A 123 -11.92 -2.28 7.45
CA MET A 123 -12.86 -2.95 6.55
C MET A 123 -13.22 -4.36 7.05
N ALA A 124 -12.24 -5.08 7.62
CA ALA A 124 -12.49 -6.40 8.22
C ALA A 124 -13.36 -6.30 9.47
N LEU A 125 -13.06 -5.35 10.38
CA LEU A 125 -13.85 -5.14 11.61
C LEU A 125 -15.32 -4.79 11.35
N ASN A 126 -15.58 -4.04 10.26
CA ASN A 126 -16.93 -3.58 9.94
C ASN A 126 -17.63 -4.48 8.91
N ASN A 127 -17.08 -5.65 8.62
CA ASN A 127 -17.63 -6.59 7.64
C ASN A 127 -17.86 -5.99 6.24
N PHE A 128 -17.03 -5.03 5.82
CA PHE A 128 -17.08 -4.44 4.48
C PHE A 128 -16.40 -5.32 3.42
N ILE A 129 -15.70 -6.36 3.87
CA ILE A 129 -15.04 -7.33 2.98
C ILE A 129 -15.94 -8.57 2.89
N TYR A 130 -16.29 -8.94 1.68
CA TYR A 130 -17.02 -10.19 1.44
C TYR A 130 -16.18 -11.39 1.87
N LEU A 131 -16.80 -12.38 2.51
CA LEU A 131 -16.13 -13.61 2.96
C LEU A 131 -15.48 -14.38 1.82
N SER A 132 -16.04 -14.28 0.60
CA SER A 132 -15.53 -14.90 -0.61
C SER A 132 -14.41 -14.09 -1.30
N GLN A 133 -14.09 -12.89 -0.81
CA GLN A 133 -13.01 -12.09 -1.40
C GLN A 133 -11.65 -12.66 -0.98
N LEU A 134 -10.89 -13.16 -1.93
CA LEU A 134 -9.55 -13.72 -1.71
C LEU A 134 -8.46 -12.82 -2.24
N GLY A 135 -8.71 -12.06 -3.30
CA GLY A 135 -7.74 -11.19 -3.93
C GLY A 135 -7.45 -9.89 -3.15
N GLY A 136 -6.18 -9.53 -3.03
CA GLY A 136 -5.74 -8.27 -2.43
C GLY A 136 -5.79 -8.21 -0.90
N LEU A 137 -6.12 -9.29 -0.22
CA LEU A 137 -6.18 -9.36 1.23
C LEU A 137 -4.89 -9.95 1.82
N LYS A 138 -4.48 -9.39 2.97
CA LYS A 138 -3.37 -9.94 3.75
C LYS A 138 -3.74 -11.35 4.23
N PHE A 139 -2.78 -12.28 4.20
CA PHE A 139 -2.95 -13.69 4.58
C PHE A 139 -3.89 -14.50 3.69
N LYS A 140 -4.26 -14.00 2.51
CA LYS A 140 -4.96 -14.77 1.47
C LYS A 140 -4.02 -15.02 0.30
N SER A 141 -4.08 -16.22 -0.27
CA SER A 141 -3.23 -16.68 -1.37
C SER A 141 -4.06 -17.25 -2.51
N THR A 142 -3.40 -17.53 -3.63
CA THR A 142 -4.03 -18.26 -4.75
C THR A 142 -4.43 -19.68 -4.37
N ILE A 143 -3.70 -20.30 -3.43
CA ILE A 143 -4.03 -21.62 -2.89
C ILE A 143 -5.37 -21.60 -2.15
N ASP A 144 -5.63 -20.54 -1.34
CA ASP A 144 -6.93 -20.39 -0.67
C ASP A 144 -8.07 -20.28 -1.70
N ALA A 145 -7.81 -19.62 -2.84
CA ALA A 145 -8.80 -19.50 -3.92
C ALA A 145 -9.08 -20.88 -4.57
N GLU A 146 -8.03 -21.66 -4.84
CA GLU A 146 -8.14 -23.01 -5.40
C GLU A 146 -8.90 -23.96 -4.45
N VAL A 147 -8.55 -23.94 -3.16
CA VAL A 147 -9.23 -24.76 -2.13
C VAL A 147 -10.71 -24.38 -2.03
N THR A 148 -11.01 -23.08 -2.00
CA THR A 148 -12.41 -22.62 -1.95
C THR A 148 -13.19 -23.08 -3.18
N LEU A 149 -12.60 -23.02 -4.36
CA LEU A 149 -13.23 -23.46 -5.60
C LEU A 149 -13.54 -24.96 -5.56
N ILE A 150 -12.61 -25.80 -5.10
CA ILE A 150 -12.78 -27.26 -5.02
C ILE A 150 -13.90 -27.64 -4.03
N HIS A 151 -14.03 -26.91 -2.92
CA HIS A 151 -15.06 -27.19 -1.92
C HIS A 151 -16.46 -26.63 -2.28
N THR A 152 -16.57 -25.82 -3.33
CA THR A 152 -17.85 -25.23 -3.78
C THR A 152 -18.46 -26.02 -4.94
N ILE A 153 -17.72 -26.97 -5.52
CA ILE A 153 -18.20 -27.92 -6.57
C ILE A 153 -18.64 -29.21 -5.90
#